data_7eb6bde996e2ec9d43e0c0af6141c57e
#
_entry.id   7eb6bde996e2ec9d43e0c0af6141c57e
#
_cell.length_a   1.000
_cell.length_b   1.000
_cell.length_c   1.000
_cell.angle_alpha   90.00
_cell.angle_beta   90.00
_cell.angle_gamma   90.00
#
_symmetry.space_group_name_H-M   'P 1'
#
loop_
_entity.id
_entity.type
_entity.pdbx_description
1 polymer ?
#
loop_
_entity_poly.entity_id
_entity_poly.type
_entity_poly.pdbx_seq_one_letter_code
_entity_poly.pdbx_strand_id
1 'polypeptide(L)'
;YNRHKKSKPIHKQVIPPYDLALMQLTALNELHLCEKGEEKEFYTQLTDILREYLTNRFDINAMEMTSTQIIEAVKKNVEANCSKEYIEDVLEIADFVKFAKVRPLPEDNVHSYNAALQFVQNTKPVIIENKEDSDSTKL
;
A
#
# COMPACT_ATOMS: atom_id res chain seq x y z
N TYR A 1 -14.78 -12.60 -29.98
CA TYR A 1 -14.90 -12.88 -29.35
C TYR A 1 -14.75 -13.02 -28.72
N ASN A 2 -14.60 -12.79 -28.59
CA ASN A 2 -14.59 -13.07 -27.71
C ASN A 2 -14.45 -13.11 -27.13
N ARG A 3 -14.55 -12.81 -26.93
CA ARG A 3 -14.55 -12.92 -26.15
C ARG A 3 -14.37 -12.92 -25.39
N HIS A 4 -14.29 -12.67 -25.11
CA HIS A 4 -14.25 -12.80 -24.17
C HIS A 4 -14.40 -12.73 -23.53
N LYS A 5 -14.51 -12.41 -23.59
CA LYS A 5 -14.81 -12.49 -22.75
C LYS A 5 -14.94 -12.63 -22.07
N LYS A 6 -15.01 -12.43 -22.18
CA LYS A 6 -15.22 -12.74 -21.35
C LYS A 6 -15.20 -12.87 -20.49
N SER A 7 -15.25 -12.74 -20.13
CA SER A 7 -15.35 -12.96 -19.13
C SER A 7 -15.38 -13.06 -18.30
N LYS A 8 -15.66 -12.97 -17.89
CA LYS A 8 -15.81 -13.17 -16.96
C LYS A 8 -15.68 -13.27 -16.05
N PRO A 9 -15.51 -13.38 -15.70
CA PRO A 9 -15.39 -13.66 -14.61
C PRO A 9 -15.77 -13.10 -13.55
N ILE A 10 -16.04 -12.74 -13.34
CA ILE A 10 -16.65 -12.19 -12.66
C ILE A 10 -16.85 -12.64 -11.37
N HIS A 11 -17.45 -13.37 -11.03
CA HIS A 11 -17.70 -13.78 -9.81
C HIS A 11 -16.57 -14.35 -9.20
N LYS A 12 -15.57 -14.00 -9.54
CA LYS A 12 -14.50 -14.43 -8.97
C LYS A 12 -14.29 -13.80 -7.73
N GLN A 13 -13.70 -14.32 -6.74
CA GLN A 13 -13.46 -13.73 -5.52
C GLN A 13 -12.55 -12.61 -5.65
N VAL A 14 -12.89 -11.47 -5.13
CA VAL A 14 -12.05 -10.29 -5.16
C VAL A 14 -11.36 -10.17 -3.82
N ILE A 15 -10.05 -10.11 -3.83
CA ILE A 15 -9.30 -9.97 -2.59
C ILE A 15 -9.43 -8.54 -2.11
N PRO A 16 -9.85 -8.33 -0.87
CA PRO A 16 -9.98 -6.96 -0.37
C PRO A 16 -8.65 -6.21 -0.42
N PRO A 17 -8.68 -4.90 -0.61
CA PRO A 17 -7.44 -4.13 -0.74
C PRO A 17 -6.47 -4.32 0.42
N TYR A 18 -6.99 -4.38 1.64
CA TYR A 18 -6.14 -4.57 2.81
C TYR A 18 -5.40 -5.90 2.74
N ASP A 19 -6.13 -6.97 2.45
CA ASP A 19 -5.52 -8.29 2.39
C ASP A 19 -4.54 -8.40 1.23
N LEU A 20 -4.88 -7.80 0.10
CA LEU A 20 -4.00 -7.84 -1.05
C LEU A 20 -2.69 -7.12 -0.76
N ALA A 21 -2.77 -5.95 -0.13
CA ALA A 21 -1.56 -5.21 0.19
C ALA A 21 -0.66 -6.00 1.14
N LEU A 22 -1.24 -6.65 2.14
CA LEU A 22 -0.44 -7.46 3.05
C LEU A 22 0.22 -8.62 2.34
N MET A 23 -0.50 -9.26 1.43
CA MET A 23 0.08 -10.36 0.66
C MET A 23 1.24 -9.88 -0.20
N GLN A 24 1.05 -8.72 -0.83
CA GLN A 24 2.10 -8.18 -1.69
C GLN A 24 3.32 -7.75 -0.89
N LEU A 25 3.10 -7.15 0.28
CA LEU A 25 4.22 -6.75 1.13
C LEU A 25 5.00 -7.97 1.61
N THR A 26 4.29 -9.03 1.98
CA THR A 26 4.96 -10.25 2.42
C THR A 26 5.79 -10.85 1.28
N ALA A 27 5.23 -10.89 0.09
CA ALA A 27 5.95 -11.44 -1.06
C ALA A 27 7.18 -10.60 -1.37
N LEU A 28 7.07 -9.28 -1.28
CA LEU A 28 8.20 -8.42 -1.52
C LEU A 28 9.32 -8.66 -0.51
N ASN A 29 8.96 -8.81 0.74
CA ASN A 29 9.94 -9.04 1.79
C ASN A 29 10.71 -10.34 1.54
N GLU A 30 10.06 -11.33 0.99
CA GLU A 30 10.69 -12.62 0.77
C GLU A 30 11.62 -12.63 -0.42
N LEU A 31 11.59 -11.60 -1.25
CA LEU A 31 12.52 -11.51 -2.36
C LEU A 31 13.92 -11.09 -1.93
N HIS A 32 14.04 -10.49 -0.76
CA HIS A 32 15.34 -10.04 -0.22
C HIS A 32 16.10 -9.17 -1.21
N LEU A 33 15.39 -8.27 -1.87
CA LEU A 33 16.00 -7.45 -2.93
C LEU A 33 17.11 -6.55 -2.41
N CYS A 34 16.92 -5.99 -1.22
CA CYS A 34 17.94 -5.08 -0.69
C CYS A 34 19.22 -5.83 -0.37
N GLU A 35 19.13 -7.04 0.13
CA GLU A 35 20.31 -7.82 0.42
C GLU A 35 21.05 -8.22 -0.84
N LYS A 36 20.35 -8.25 -1.97
CA LYS A 36 20.95 -8.58 -3.25
C LYS A 36 21.47 -7.35 -3.98
N GLY A 37 21.40 -6.19 -3.35
CA GLY A 37 21.85 -4.95 -3.98
C GLY A 37 20.85 -4.36 -4.95
N GLU A 38 19.59 -4.77 -4.85
CA GLU A 38 18.56 -4.31 -5.77
C GLU A 38 17.60 -3.37 -5.07
N GLU A 39 18.14 -2.35 -4.43
CA GLU A 39 17.32 -1.42 -3.66
C GLU A 39 16.35 -0.64 -4.55
N LYS A 40 16.80 -0.30 -5.75
CA LYS A 40 15.92 0.47 -6.64
C LYS A 40 14.68 -0.33 -6.98
N GLU A 41 14.85 -1.61 -7.26
CA GLU A 41 13.73 -2.47 -7.56
C GLU A 41 12.84 -2.63 -6.32
N PHE A 42 13.45 -2.72 -5.14
CA PHE A 42 12.70 -2.84 -3.89
C PHE A 42 11.77 -1.63 -3.72
N TYR A 43 12.30 -0.42 -3.90
CA TYR A 43 11.48 0.78 -3.70
C TYR A 43 10.45 0.96 -4.80
N THR A 44 10.75 0.51 -6.00
CA THR A 44 9.76 0.54 -7.08
C THR A 44 8.58 -0.34 -6.71
N GLN A 45 8.85 -1.56 -6.26
CA GLN A 45 7.75 -2.46 -5.90
C GLN A 45 7.03 -2.00 -4.65
N LEU A 46 7.77 -1.49 -3.67
CA LEU A 46 7.15 -1.03 -2.44
C LEU A 46 6.18 0.12 -2.69
N THR A 47 6.60 1.09 -3.50
CA THR A 47 5.72 2.22 -3.79
C THR A 47 4.57 1.81 -4.70
N ASP A 48 4.78 0.85 -5.60
CA ASP A 48 3.68 0.35 -6.42
C ASP A 48 2.60 -0.31 -5.56
N ILE A 49 3.01 -1.08 -4.55
CA ILE A 49 2.07 -1.70 -3.65
C ILE A 49 1.24 -0.64 -2.93
N LEU A 50 1.91 0.39 -2.43
CA LEU A 50 1.20 1.47 -1.74
C LEU A 50 0.29 2.25 -2.66
N ARG A 51 0.73 2.52 -3.89
CA ARG A 51 -0.10 3.23 -4.84
C ARG A 51 -1.36 2.44 -5.17
N GLU A 52 -1.19 1.15 -5.35
CA GLU A 52 -2.33 0.30 -5.65
C GLU A 52 -3.28 0.24 -4.45
N TYR A 53 -2.73 0.14 -3.24
CA TYR A 53 -3.55 0.13 -2.04
C TYR A 53 -4.34 1.43 -1.89
N LEU A 54 -3.68 2.57 -2.11
CA LEU A 54 -4.36 3.85 -2.02
C LEU A 54 -5.49 3.96 -3.04
N THR A 55 -5.27 3.43 -4.23
CA THR A 55 -6.28 3.48 -5.26
C THR A 55 -7.48 2.62 -4.88
N ASN A 56 -7.21 1.40 -4.44
CA ASN A 56 -8.28 0.45 -4.19
C ASN A 56 -8.99 0.69 -2.86
N ARG A 57 -8.26 1.18 -1.87
CA ARG A 57 -8.82 1.35 -0.54
C ARG A 57 -9.48 2.72 -0.35
N PHE A 58 -8.89 3.77 -0.91
CA PHE A 58 -9.33 5.14 -0.68
C PHE A 58 -9.78 5.87 -1.94
N ASP A 59 -9.75 5.19 -3.07
CA ASP A 59 -10.13 5.81 -4.34
C ASP A 59 -9.26 7.02 -4.68
N ILE A 60 -7.99 6.95 -4.31
CA ILE A 60 -7.02 7.97 -4.66
C ILE A 60 -6.26 7.47 -5.89
N ASN A 61 -6.29 8.22 -6.98
CA ASN A 61 -5.69 7.78 -8.23
C ASN A 61 -4.17 7.87 -8.17
N ALA A 62 -3.58 7.15 -7.22
CA ALA A 62 -2.17 7.28 -6.91
C ALA A 62 -1.24 6.80 -8.00
N MET A 63 -1.70 5.90 -8.84
CA MET A 63 -0.86 5.40 -9.92
C MET A 63 -0.51 6.50 -10.92
N GLU A 64 -1.32 7.56 -10.97
CA GLU A 64 -1.10 8.67 -11.90
C GLU A 64 -0.50 9.89 -11.22
N MET A 65 -0.12 9.78 -9.96
CA MET A 65 0.29 10.93 -9.17
C MET A 65 1.77 10.93 -8.86
N THR A 66 2.31 12.13 -8.68
CA THR A 66 3.66 12.28 -8.13
C THR A 66 3.60 12.07 -6.63
N SER A 67 4.75 11.96 -6.00
CA SER A 67 4.80 11.79 -4.55
C SER A 67 4.13 12.96 -3.83
N THR A 68 4.38 14.17 -4.29
CA THR A 68 3.75 15.34 -3.68
C THR A 68 2.24 15.28 -3.79
N GLN A 69 1.74 14.87 -4.95
CA GLN A 69 0.30 14.78 -5.15
C GLN A 69 -0.31 13.70 -4.27
N ILE A 70 0.39 12.58 -4.11
CA ILE A 70 -0.10 11.52 -3.25
C ILE A 70 -0.20 12.02 -1.81
N ILE A 71 0.82 12.71 -1.33
CA ILE A 71 0.82 13.21 0.04
C ILE A 71 -0.34 14.18 0.26
N GLU A 72 -0.57 15.06 -0.72
CA GLU A 72 -1.68 15.99 -0.59
C GLU A 72 -3.03 15.27 -0.57
N ALA A 73 -3.18 14.26 -1.40
CA ALA A 73 -4.43 13.51 -1.43
C ALA A 73 -4.66 12.74 -0.13
N VAL A 74 -3.59 12.16 0.42
CA VAL A 74 -3.69 11.45 1.69
C VAL A 74 -4.07 12.39 2.81
N LYS A 75 -3.52 13.61 2.82
CA LYS A 75 -3.85 14.58 3.85
C LYS A 75 -5.32 14.93 3.85
N LYS A 76 -5.94 14.90 2.70
CA LYS A 76 -7.34 15.27 2.57
C LYS A 76 -8.28 14.13 2.86
N ASN A 77 -7.77 12.92 2.98
CA ASN A 77 -8.61 11.78 3.23
C ASN A 77 -8.70 11.55 4.75
N VAL A 78 -9.91 11.50 5.28
CA VAL A 78 -10.10 11.42 6.71
C VAL A 78 -9.46 10.20 7.34
N GLU A 79 -9.63 9.05 6.71
CA GLU A 79 -9.06 7.82 7.25
C GLU A 79 -7.56 7.75 7.06
N ALA A 80 -7.08 8.11 5.89
CA ALA A 80 -5.66 7.95 5.58
C ALA A 80 -4.81 9.00 6.27
N ASN A 81 -5.38 10.15 6.54
CA ASN A 81 -4.62 11.26 7.11
C ASN A 81 -3.98 10.93 8.44
N CYS A 82 -4.59 10.07 9.23
CA CYS A 82 -4.03 9.71 10.52
C CYS A 82 -2.67 9.06 10.42
N SER A 83 -2.40 8.43 9.30
CA SER A 83 -1.14 7.71 9.12
C SER A 83 -0.30 8.30 7.98
N LYS A 84 -0.52 9.56 7.65
CA LYS A 84 0.17 10.17 6.51
C LYS A 84 1.68 10.16 6.65
N GLU A 85 2.19 10.21 7.86
CA GLU A 85 3.62 10.27 8.06
C GLU A 85 4.31 9.03 7.55
N TYR A 86 3.67 7.88 7.64
CA TYR A 86 4.27 6.66 7.13
C TYR A 86 4.41 6.70 5.61
N ILE A 87 3.39 7.25 4.94
CA ILE A 87 3.45 7.39 3.48
C ILE A 87 4.55 8.39 3.10
N GLU A 88 4.65 9.49 3.83
CA GLU A 88 5.66 10.49 3.57
C GLU A 88 7.05 9.87 3.68
N ASP A 89 7.28 9.08 4.73
CA ASP A 89 8.58 8.46 4.93
C ASP A 89 8.96 7.55 3.77
N VAL A 90 8.04 6.73 3.34
CA VAL A 90 8.32 5.80 2.26
C VAL A 90 8.60 6.54 0.95
N LEU A 91 7.74 7.51 0.64
CA LEU A 91 7.88 8.21 -0.63
C LEU A 91 9.16 9.04 -0.68
N GLU A 92 9.53 9.62 0.44
CA GLU A 92 10.73 10.43 0.50
C GLU A 92 11.97 9.60 0.21
N ILE A 93 12.10 8.46 0.88
CA ILE A 93 13.26 7.61 0.67
C ILE A 93 13.24 7.01 -0.72
N ALA A 94 12.05 6.61 -1.19
CA ALA A 94 11.93 6.01 -2.51
C ALA A 94 12.37 6.98 -3.60
N ASP A 95 11.96 8.25 -3.49
CA ASP A 95 12.34 9.24 -4.48
C ASP A 95 13.84 9.49 -4.44
N PHE A 96 14.41 9.50 -3.24
CA PHE A 96 15.84 9.70 -3.07
C PHE A 96 16.61 8.58 -3.76
N VAL A 97 16.21 7.35 -3.54
CA VAL A 97 16.88 6.19 -4.14
C VAL A 97 16.73 6.19 -5.65
N LYS A 98 15.54 6.50 -6.14
CA LYS A 98 15.27 6.42 -7.57
C LYS A 98 15.89 7.56 -8.34
N PHE A 99 15.87 8.76 -7.80
CA PHE A 99 16.22 9.94 -8.57
C PHE A 99 17.56 10.54 -8.20
N ALA A 100 18.01 10.40 -6.95
CA ALA A 100 19.31 10.92 -6.56
C ALA A 100 20.41 9.90 -6.76
N LYS A 101 20.02 8.66 -7.04
CA LYS A 101 20.98 7.58 -7.28
C LYS A 101 21.89 7.36 -6.09
N VAL A 102 21.36 7.53 -4.91
CA VAL A 102 22.09 7.30 -3.68
C VAL A 102 21.68 5.97 -3.12
N ARG A 103 22.62 5.20 -2.62
CA ARG A 103 22.32 3.93 -2.03
C ARG A 103 21.83 4.11 -0.61
N PRO A 104 20.66 3.59 -0.25
CA PRO A 104 20.17 3.75 1.11
C PRO A 104 20.92 2.85 2.07
N LEU A 105 20.88 3.21 3.35
CA LEU A 105 21.44 2.34 4.37
C LEU A 105 20.50 1.18 4.63
N PRO A 106 21.00 0.07 5.13
CA PRO A 106 20.11 -1.06 5.44
C PRO A 106 18.98 -0.68 6.40
N GLU A 107 19.26 0.19 7.37
CA GLU A 107 18.24 0.61 8.32
C GLU A 107 17.15 1.43 7.61
N ASP A 108 17.49 2.15 6.55
CA ASP A 108 16.51 2.90 5.79
C ASP A 108 15.53 1.96 5.12
N ASN A 109 16.04 0.83 4.64
CA ASN A 109 15.19 -0.14 3.95
C ASN A 109 14.23 -0.81 4.91
N VAL A 110 14.71 -1.13 6.11
CA VAL A 110 13.85 -1.70 7.14
C VAL A 110 12.79 -0.71 7.55
N HIS A 111 13.20 0.54 7.74
CA HIS A 111 12.26 1.58 8.15
C HIS A 111 11.18 1.79 7.11
N SER A 112 11.55 1.83 5.83
CA SER A 112 10.59 2.03 4.76
C SER A 112 9.60 0.89 4.67
N TYR A 113 10.09 -0.34 4.77
CA TYR A 113 9.19 -1.49 4.72
C TYR A 113 8.22 -1.45 5.89
N ASN A 114 8.73 -1.18 7.09
CA ASN A 114 7.89 -1.13 8.27
C ASN A 114 6.90 0.01 8.21
N ALA A 115 7.29 1.15 7.64
CA ALA A 115 6.36 2.27 7.50
C ALA A 115 5.23 1.91 6.56
N ALA A 116 5.56 1.27 5.44
CA ALA A 116 4.52 0.85 4.50
C ALA A 116 3.56 -0.13 5.17
N LEU A 117 4.10 -1.10 5.89
CA LEU A 117 3.29 -2.08 6.57
C LEU A 117 2.41 -1.40 7.61
N GLN A 118 2.97 -0.46 8.36
CA GLN A 118 2.24 0.23 9.40
C GLN A 118 1.10 1.06 8.82
N PHE A 119 1.34 1.70 7.67
CA PHE A 119 0.28 2.47 7.03
C PHE A 119 -0.90 1.57 6.68
N VAL A 120 -0.61 0.42 6.09
CA VAL A 120 -1.66 -0.51 5.69
C VAL A 120 -2.38 -1.02 6.93
N GLN A 121 -1.65 -1.41 7.96
CA GLN A 121 -2.27 -1.95 9.17
C GLN A 121 -3.12 -0.92 9.88
N ASN A 122 -2.67 0.32 9.93
CA ASN A 122 -3.41 1.38 10.62
C ASN A 122 -4.67 1.78 9.87
N THR A 123 -4.77 1.46 8.61
CA THR A 123 -5.94 1.85 7.83
C THR A 123 -6.81 0.65 7.49
N LYS A 124 -6.70 -0.41 8.26
CA LYS A 124 -7.56 -1.56 8.07
C LYS A 124 -9.02 -1.13 8.18
N PRO A 125 -9.88 -1.54 7.22
CA PRO A 125 -11.26 -1.11 7.28
C PRO A 125 -11.99 -1.64 8.51
N VAL A 126 -12.89 -0.83 9.04
CA VAL A 126 -13.71 -1.24 10.16
C VAL A 126 -14.87 -2.05 9.60
N ILE A 127 -15.16 -3.17 10.24
CA ILE A 127 -16.22 -4.02 9.77
C ILE A 127 -17.50 -3.71 10.51
N ILE A 128 -18.41 -3.07 9.85
CA ILE A 128 -19.61 -2.59 10.45
C ILE A 128 -20.55 -3.71 10.88
N GLU A 129 -20.57 -4.79 10.17
CA GLU A 129 -21.42 -5.90 10.53
C GLU A 129 -21.10 -6.42 11.90
N ASN A 130 -19.85 -6.37 12.27
CA ASN A 130 -19.46 -6.82 13.58
C ASN A 130 -20.07 -5.99 14.66
N LYS A 131 -20.30 -4.74 14.41
CA LYS A 131 -20.92 -3.89 15.39
C LYS A 131 -22.34 -4.32 15.63
N GLU A 132 -23.03 -4.69 14.62
CA GLU A 132 -24.37 -5.14 14.79
C GLU A 132 -24.42 -6.38 15.61
N ASP A 133 -23.54 -7.28 15.35
CA ASP A 133 -23.47 -8.50 16.11
C ASP A 133 -23.18 -8.20 17.55
N SER A 134 -22.30 -7.29 17.81
CA SER A 134 -21.98 -6.90 19.15
C SER A 134 -23.18 -6.37 19.85
N ASP A 135 -23.93 -5.56 19.19
CA ASP A 135 -25.13 -5.00 19.78
C ASP A 135 -26.09 -6.10 20.13
N SER A 136 -26.26 -7.02 19.28
CA SER A 136 -27.14 -8.12 19.55
C SER A 136 -26.70 -8.85 20.76
N THR A 137 -25.48 -9.10 20.90
CA THR A 137 -25.00 -9.84 22.03
C THR A 137 -25.19 -9.11 23.31
N LYS A 138 -25.24 -7.82 23.31
CA LYS A 138 -25.42 -7.11 24.53
C LYS A 138 -26.80 -7.33 25.09
N LEU A 139 -27.71 -7.66 24.29
CA LEU A 139 -29.04 -7.89 24.78
C LEU A 139 -29.17 -9.25 25.42
#